data_1f39bb80947fe80813a209db5bccec69
#
_entry.id   1f39bb80947fe80813a209db5bccec69
#
_cell.length_a   1.000
_cell.length_b   1.000
_cell.length_c   1.000
_cell.angle_alpha   90.00
_cell.angle_beta   90.00
_cell.angle_gamma   90.00
#
_symmetry.space_group_name_H-M   'P 1'
#
loop_
_entity.id
_entity.type
_entity.pdbx_description
1 polymer ?
#
loop_
_entity_poly.entity_id
_entity_poly.type
_entity_poly.pdbx_seq_one_letter_code
_entity_poly.pdbx_strand_id
1 'polypeptide(L)'
;MGSISRAVDPESYTIGYAMEAKRKGSFIQPSFLDAASRRGMRFVAIDMSRPLAEQGPFDIIVHKIYDHAWRAHLEAFSALHPGVPVVDPPAAIDRVLDRFTMLDAVVSGLSHLVSVPKQIVVRDAADLLSDAQIGGLRFPLIAKPEEVDGSAASHDLCLVYRAEGLRGIHTPVVLQEFVNHGGALFKVYVVGGSATCVRRSSLPDVPESRLRDADAPAAVPFAYISNQPLPDKDGGVVEVEMPPAEFVDEVARELRRALGLNLINFDLIRGNDGKYFVLDINYCPAYSKVPGFEQILTDFFWEMLNARNGQEPQV
;
A
#
# COMPACT_ATOMS: atom_id res chain seq x y z
N MET A 1 -8.27 55.27 8.77
CA MET A 1 -7.57 53.98 8.59
C MET A 1 -8.60 52.88 8.72
N GLY A 2 -9.15 52.47 7.61
CA GLY A 2 -10.23 51.49 7.60
C GLY A 2 -9.67 50.06 7.63
N SER A 3 -9.98 49.33 8.68
CA SER A 3 -9.78 47.90 8.77
C SER A 3 -10.71 47.24 7.75
N ILE A 4 -10.15 46.66 6.69
CA ILE A 4 -10.89 45.80 5.76
C ILE A 4 -11.06 44.47 6.50
N SER A 5 -12.19 44.30 7.18
CA SER A 5 -12.68 43.03 7.64
C SER A 5 -12.96 42.17 6.40
N ARG A 6 -12.11 41.19 6.13
CA ARG A 6 -12.38 40.14 5.15
C ARG A 6 -13.61 39.39 5.66
N ALA A 7 -14.72 39.49 4.92
CA ALA A 7 -15.85 38.60 5.14
C ALA A 7 -15.33 37.16 4.96
N VAL A 8 -15.29 36.40 6.06
CA VAL A 8 -14.96 34.99 6.06
C VAL A 8 -16.17 34.28 5.45
N ASP A 9 -16.05 33.87 4.19
CA ASP A 9 -16.92 32.87 3.61
C ASP A 9 -16.88 31.65 4.52
N PRO A 10 -18.00 30.93 4.77
CA PRO A 10 -18.00 29.80 5.68
C PRO A 10 -16.90 28.82 5.27
N GLU A 11 -15.92 28.72 6.12
CA GLU A 11 -14.68 27.95 6.13
C GLU A 11 -14.48 26.99 4.95
N SER A 12 -13.86 27.47 3.87
CA SER A 12 -13.37 26.60 2.80
C SER A 12 -11.93 26.21 3.11
N TYR A 13 -11.71 24.95 3.44
CA TYR A 13 -10.37 24.40 3.67
C TYR A 13 -9.66 24.12 2.34
N THR A 14 -8.36 24.39 2.31
CA THR A 14 -7.53 24.15 1.13
C THR A 14 -6.55 22.99 1.39
N ILE A 15 -6.70 21.91 0.64
CA ILE A 15 -5.83 20.74 0.71
C ILE A 15 -4.91 20.77 -0.50
N GLY A 16 -3.60 20.96 -0.24
CA GLY A 16 -2.58 20.88 -1.28
C GLY A 16 -2.27 19.44 -1.63
N TYR A 17 -2.19 19.11 -2.93
CA TYR A 17 -1.76 17.78 -3.33
C TYR A 17 -0.59 17.78 -4.31
N ALA A 18 0.37 16.86 -4.09
CA ALA A 18 1.51 16.60 -4.96
C ALA A 18 1.57 15.13 -5.35
N MET A 19 1.28 14.84 -6.62
CA MET A 19 1.27 13.48 -7.17
C MET A 19 1.72 13.49 -8.63
N GLU A 20 2.41 12.43 -9.05
CA GLU A 20 2.73 12.22 -10.46
C GLU A 20 1.46 12.15 -11.32
N ALA A 21 1.56 12.62 -12.57
CA ALA A 21 0.42 12.68 -13.49
C ALA A 21 -0.29 11.34 -13.67
N LYS A 22 0.48 10.22 -13.74
CA LYS A 22 -0.06 8.85 -13.84
C LYS A 22 -0.85 8.40 -12.60
N ARG A 23 -0.58 9.00 -11.44
CA ARG A 23 -1.24 8.67 -10.15
C ARG A 23 -2.41 9.58 -9.84
N LYS A 24 -2.36 10.81 -10.34
CA LYS A 24 -3.39 11.82 -10.12
C LYS A 24 -4.79 11.30 -10.47
N GLY A 25 -4.99 10.72 -11.64
CA GLY A 25 -6.28 10.22 -12.09
C GLY A 25 -6.88 9.07 -11.25
N SER A 26 -6.08 8.39 -10.44
CA SER A 26 -6.55 7.30 -9.56
C SER A 26 -6.92 7.76 -8.15
N PHE A 27 -6.50 8.95 -7.72
CA PHE A 27 -6.78 9.52 -6.42
C PHE A 27 -7.67 10.78 -6.55
N ILE A 28 -7.26 11.73 -7.36
CA ILE A 28 -7.97 13.01 -7.59
C ILE A 28 -9.01 12.80 -8.70
N GLN A 29 -10.11 12.14 -8.37
CA GLN A 29 -11.21 11.89 -9.29
C GLN A 29 -12.29 12.98 -9.20
N PRO A 30 -13.00 13.31 -10.29
CA PRO A 30 -14.06 14.32 -10.26
C PRO A 30 -15.12 14.04 -9.19
N SER A 31 -15.56 12.78 -9.04
CA SER A 31 -16.55 12.37 -8.03
C SER A 31 -16.08 12.63 -6.59
N PHE A 32 -14.80 12.38 -6.31
CA PHE A 32 -14.20 12.69 -5.00
C PHE A 32 -14.10 14.20 -4.78
N LEU A 33 -13.64 14.95 -5.79
CA LEU A 33 -13.54 16.42 -5.69
C LEU A 33 -14.91 17.08 -5.45
N ASP A 34 -15.95 16.56 -6.10
CA ASP A 34 -17.33 17.02 -5.91
C ASP A 34 -17.83 16.70 -4.48
N ALA A 35 -17.51 15.51 -3.95
CA ALA A 35 -17.87 15.14 -2.59
C ALA A 35 -17.15 16.03 -1.56
N ALA A 36 -15.85 16.27 -1.74
CA ALA A 36 -15.03 17.14 -0.90
C ALA A 36 -15.53 18.60 -0.94
N SER A 37 -15.83 19.11 -2.13
CA SER A 37 -16.34 20.48 -2.32
C SER A 37 -17.66 20.72 -1.58
N ARG A 38 -18.58 19.74 -1.57
CA ARG A 38 -19.84 19.83 -0.82
C ARG A 38 -19.63 19.98 0.69
N ARG A 39 -18.45 19.59 1.21
CA ARG A 39 -18.05 19.77 2.62
C ARG A 39 -17.10 20.96 2.83
N GLY A 40 -17.00 21.87 1.87
CA GLY A 40 -16.12 23.03 1.99
C GLY A 40 -14.63 22.73 1.82
N MET A 41 -14.24 21.56 1.31
CA MET A 41 -12.84 21.22 1.06
C MET A 41 -12.47 21.39 -0.41
N ARG A 42 -11.40 22.14 -0.67
CA ARG A 42 -10.88 22.39 -2.01
C ARG A 42 -9.49 21.77 -2.18
N PHE A 43 -9.36 20.89 -3.13
CA PHE A 43 -8.08 20.27 -3.50
C PHE A 43 -7.35 21.10 -4.56
N VAL A 44 -6.11 21.51 -4.27
CA VAL A 44 -5.29 22.35 -5.14
C VAL A 44 -3.98 21.64 -5.47
N ALA A 45 -3.68 21.56 -6.77
CA ALA A 45 -2.41 20.99 -7.20
C ALA A 45 -1.24 21.90 -6.76
N ILE A 46 -0.24 21.31 -6.15
CA ILE A 46 1.00 21.98 -5.80
C ILE A 46 1.88 22.06 -7.06
N ASP A 47 2.42 23.23 -7.34
CA ASP A 47 3.39 23.44 -8.40
C ASP A 47 4.77 22.97 -7.93
N MET A 48 5.21 21.81 -8.44
CA MET A 48 6.48 21.19 -8.07
C MET A 48 7.72 21.97 -8.51
N SER A 49 7.57 22.94 -9.42
CA SER A 49 8.68 23.79 -9.89
C SER A 49 8.95 24.99 -8.98
N ARG A 50 8.11 25.21 -7.96
CA ARG A 50 8.22 26.33 -7.02
C ARG A 50 8.37 25.85 -5.59
N PRO A 51 9.04 26.61 -4.71
CA PRO A 51 9.10 26.29 -3.29
C PRO A 51 7.69 26.14 -2.70
N LEU A 52 7.45 25.05 -1.98
CA LEU A 52 6.14 24.78 -1.36
C LEU A 52 5.75 25.89 -0.35
N ALA A 53 6.72 26.44 0.36
CA ALA A 53 6.51 27.50 1.34
C ALA A 53 6.00 28.83 0.75
N GLU A 54 6.14 29.01 -0.57
CA GLU A 54 5.64 30.18 -1.29
C GLU A 54 4.22 29.97 -1.87
N GLN A 55 3.64 28.81 -1.61
CA GLN A 55 2.32 28.42 -2.11
C GLN A 55 1.32 28.28 -0.96
N GLY A 56 0.04 28.26 -1.27
CA GLY A 56 -1.00 28.14 -0.26
C GLY A 56 -1.73 29.44 0.02
N PRO A 57 -2.35 29.63 1.20
CA PRO A 57 -2.23 28.76 2.37
C PRO A 57 -2.86 27.38 2.19
N PHE A 58 -2.29 26.38 2.88
CA PHE A 58 -2.81 25.01 2.92
C PHE A 58 -3.19 24.62 4.35
N ASP A 59 -4.27 23.86 4.48
CA ASP A 59 -4.72 23.29 5.74
C ASP A 59 -4.21 21.85 5.94
N ILE A 60 -4.02 21.11 4.84
CA ILE A 60 -3.40 19.78 4.80
C ILE A 60 -2.57 19.70 3.52
N ILE A 61 -1.46 18.97 3.58
CA ILE A 61 -0.70 18.53 2.40
C ILE A 61 -0.87 17.01 2.26
N VAL A 62 -1.28 16.55 1.06
CA VAL A 62 -1.25 15.13 0.70
C VAL A 62 -0.32 14.90 -0.48
N HIS A 63 0.54 13.87 -0.40
CA HIS A 63 1.51 13.65 -1.47
C HIS A 63 1.79 12.17 -1.76
N LYS A 64 2.27 11.91 -2.97
CA LYS A 64 2.83 10.65 -3.41
C LYS A 64 4.01 10.91 -4.35
N ILE A 65 5.02 11.58 -3.80
CA ILE A 65 6.29 11.93 -4.45
C ILE A 65 7.40 11.53 -3.49
N TYR A 66 8.46 10.89 -3.98
CA TYR A 66 9.48 10.25 -3.13
C TYR A 66 10.90 10.84 -3.32
N ASP A 67 11.08 11.78 -4.26
CA ASP A 67 12.40 12.35 -4.53
C ASP A 67 12.90 13.30 -3.43
N HIS A 68 14.22 13.48 -3.39
CA HIS A 68 14.89 14.31 -2.39
C HIS A 68 14.50 15.80 -2.45
N ALA A 69 14.25 16.34 -3.64
CA ALA A 69 13.88 17.75 -3.80
C ALA A 69 12.50 18.01 -3.16
N TRP A 70 11.55 17.10 -3.40
CA TRP A 70 10.24 17.18 -2.76
C TRP A 70 10.32 17.05 -1.24
N ARG A 71 11.15 16.13 -0.73
CA ARG A 71 11.38 15.97 0.72
C ARG A 71 11.89 17.28 1.35
N ALA A 72 12.88 17.92 0.73
CA ALA A 72 13.40 19.21 1.21
C ALA A 72 12.32 20.30 1.21
N HIS A 73 11.45 20.34 0.20
CA HIS A 73 10.31 21.26 0.17
C HIS A 73 9.31 21.02 1.30
N LEU A 74 9.01 19.74 1.62
CA LEU A 74 8.13 19.39 2.74
C LEU A 74 8.74 19.75 4.09
N GLU A 75 10.03 19.49 4.29
CA GLU A 75 10.75 19.82 5.53
C GLU A 75 10.75 21.34 5.76
N ALA A 76 11.10 22.13 4.74
CA ALA A 76 11.08 23.58 4.81
C ALA A 76 9.66 24.12 5.10
N PHE A 77 8.65 23.57 4.44
CA PHE A 77 7.26 23.95 4.68
C PHE A 77 6.80 23.61 6.11
N SER A 78 7.09 22.39 6.59
CA SER A 78 6.70 21.93 7.93
C SER A 78 7.38 22.73 9.03
N ALA A 79 8.63 23.18 8.80
CA ALA A 79 9.32 24.08 9.74
C ALA A 79 8.65 25.44 9.87
N LEU A 80 8.10 25.99 8.78
CA LEU A 80 7.38 27.26 8.76
C LEU A 80 5.92 27.14 9.21
N HIS A 81 5.30 25.98 8.98
CA HIS A 81 3.89 25.71 9.22
C HIS A 81 3.68 24.41 10.06
N PRO A 82 4.19 24.35 11.31
CA PRO A 82 4.18 23.12 12.10
C PRO A 82 2.77 22.61 12.45
N GLY A 83 1.75 23.46 12.32
CA GLY A 83 0.34 23.07 12.52
C GLY A 83 -0.36 22.53 11.27
N VAL A 84 0.32 22.44 10.11
CA VAL A 84 -0.28 21.88 8.89
C VAL A 84 0.10 20.41 8.75
N PRO A 85 -0.86 19.47 8.82
CA PRO A 85 -0.56 18.06 8.67
C PRO A 85 -0.06 17.72 7.27
N VAL A 86 0.92 16.80 7.21
CA VAL A 86 1.38 16.16 5.98
C VAL A 86 0.91 14.71 5.97
N VAL A 87 0.22 14.29 4.92
CA VAL A 87 -0.31 12.95 4.71
C VAL A 87 0.46 12.26 3.58
N ASP A 88 1.32 11.32 3.87
CA ASP A 88 1.82 10.93 5.18
C ASP A 88 3.29 11.39 5.31
N PRO A 89 3.90 11.33 6.51
CA PRO A 89 5.29 11.78 6.68
C PRO A 89 6.27 10.98 5.82
N PRO A 90 7.23 11.62 5.11
CA PRO A 90 8.19 10.92 4.26
C PRO A 90 8.94 9.77 4.95
N ALA A 91 9.37 9.96 6.20
CA ALA A 91 10.04 8.92 6.96
C ALA A 91 9.17 7.69 7.27
N ALA A 92 7.85 7.85 7.34
CA ALA A 92 6.92 6.74 7.47
C ALA A 92 6.71 6.03 6.13
N ILE A 93 6.67 6.79 5.03
CA ILE A 93 6.54 6.25 3.67
C ILE A 93 7.77 5.40 3.31
N ASP A 94 8.98 5.83 3.67
CA ASP A 94 10.23 5.10 3.39
C ASP A 94 10.20 3.65 3.89
N ARG A 95 9.48 3.37 4.99
CA ARG A 95 9.36 2.02 5.56
C ARG A 95 8.65 1.03 4.62
N VAL A 96 7.90 1.50 3.64
CA VAL A 96 7.13 0.66 2.71
C VAL A 96 7.61 0.78 1.26
N LEU A 97 8.74 1.43 1.01
CA LEU A 97 9.36 1.52 -0.32
C LEU A 97 10.36 0.39 -0.60
N ASP A 98 10.78 -0.35 0.41
CA ASP A 98 11.61 -1.54 0.30
C ASP A 98 10.78 -2.78 0.65
N ARG A 99 10.79 -3.75 -0.24
CA ARG A 99 9.90 -4.93 -0.18
C ARG A 99 10.23 -5.90 0.95
N PHE A 100 11.46 -5.89 1.42
CA PHE A 100 11.88 -6.72 2.55
C PHE A 100 11.52 -6.06 3.87
N THR A 101 11.90 -4.79 4.05
CA THR A 101 11.70 -4.07 5.32
C THR A 101 10.26 -3.60 5.54
N MET A 102 9.43 -3.50 4.48
CA MET A 102 8.03 -3.09 4.62
C MET A 102 7.23 -4.02 5.55
N LEU A 103 7.64 -5.28 5.70
CA LEU A 103 6.97 -6.27 6.54
C LEU A 103 7.55 -6.34 7.97
N ASP A 104 8.60 -5.58 8.31
CA ASP A 104 9.20 -5.58 9.65
C ASP A 104 8.20 -5.15 10.73
N ALA A 105 7.30 -4.21 10.41
CA ALA A 105 6.24 -3.79 11.31
C ALA A 105 5.28 -4.94 11.67
N VAL A 106 5.02 -5.86 10.72
CA VAL A 106 4.22 -7.07 10.96
C VAL A 106 4.97 -8.04 11.85
N VAL A 107 6.24 -8.30 11.53
CA VAL A 107 7.08 -9.25 12.28
C VAL A 107 7.28 -8.80 13.72
N SER A 108 7.55 -7.53 13.93
CA SER A 108 7.90 -6.97 15.25
C SER A 108 6.68 -6.66 16.13
N GLY A 109 5.55 -6.28 15.54
CA GLY A 109 4.41 -5.74 16.29
C GLY A 109 3.12 -6.57 16.20
N LEU A 110 2.87 -7.25 15.06
CA LEU A 110 1.59 -7.87 14.76
C LEU A 110 1.65 -9.41 14.70
N SER A 111 2.74 -10.03 15.10
CA SER A 111 2.94 -11.49 15.02
C SER A 111 1.91 -12.33 15.80
N HIS A 112 1.15 -11.72 16.70
CA HIS A 112 0.04 -12.36 17.42
C HIS A 112 -1.28 -12.40 16.62
N LEU A 113 -1.40 -11.57 15.57
CA LEU A 113 -2.59 -11.49 14.69
C LEU A 113 -2.33 -12.13 13.34
N VAL A 114 -1.21 -11.79 12.73
CA VAL A 114 -0.84 -12.18 11.37
C VAL A 114 0.63 -12.58 11.31
N SER A 115 0.97 -13.33 10.27
CA SER A 115 2.34 -13.75 10.00
C SER A 115 2.85 -13.13 8.70
N VAL A 116 4.14 -13.28 8.45
CA VAL A 116 4.79 -13.03 7.17
C VAL A 116 5.36 -14.36 6.69
N PRO A 117 5.17 -14.76 5.43
CA PRO A 117 5.87 -15.92 4.90
C PRO A 117 7.38 -15.71 5.02
N LYS A 118 8.11 -16.79 5.31
CA LYS A 118 9.57 -16.69 5.46
C LYS A 118 10.18 -16.09 4.19
N GLN A 119 11.06 -15.12 4.37
CA GLN A 119 11.68 -14.39 3.26
C GLN A 119 13.14 -14.05 3.56
N ILE A 120 13.90 -13.87 2.48
CA ILE A 120 15.27 -13.35 2.51
C ILE A 120 15.46 -12.36 1.36
N VAL A 121 16.43 -11.48 1.49
CA VAL A 121 16.91 -10.64 0.38
C VAL A 121 18.21 -11.23 -0.17
N VAL A 122 18.32 -11.30 -1.49
CA VAL A 122 19.51 -11.74 -2.21
C VAL A 122 19.95 -10.61 -3.13
N ARG A 123 21.12 -10.05 -2.87
CA ARG A 123 21.68 -8.91 -3.63
C ARG A 123 22.72 -9.29 -4.66
N ASP A 124 23.41 -10.41 -4.45
CA ASP A 124 24.37 -10.93 -5.42
C ASP A 124 23.77 -12.15 -6.14
N ALA A 125 23.90 -12.19 -7.46
CA ALA A 125 23.42 -13.29 -8.28
C ALA A 125 24.11 -14.64 -7.94
N ALA A 126 25.35 -14.60 -7.45
CA ALA A 126 26.07 -15.80 -7.00
C ALA A 126 25.40 -16.47 -5.80
N ASP A 127 24.75 -15.68 -4.94
CA ASP A 127 24.07 -16.16 -3.72
C ASP A 127 22.74 -16.85 -4.02
N LEU A 128 22.14 -16.63 -5.20
CA LEU A 128 20.89 -17.28 -5.61
C LEU A 128 21.00 -18.82 -5.70
N LEU A 129 22.19 -19.34 -5.89
CA LEU A 129 22.45 -20.79 -5.99
C LEU A 129 23.21 -21.34 -4.79
N SER A 130 23.39 -20.52 -3.74
CA SER A 130 24.08 -20.91 -2.53
C SER A 130 23.13 -21.55 -1.53
N ASP A 131 23.33 -22.83 -1.22
CA ASP A 131 22.56 -23.53 -0.17
C ASP A 131 22.68 -22.84 1.19
N ALA A 132 23.80 -22.17 1.45
CA ALA A 132 24.01 -21.42 2.69
C ALA A 132 23.06 -20.21 2.79
N GLN A 133 22.73 -19.58 1.67
CA GLN A 133 21.85 -18.40 1.63
C GLN A 133 20.38 -18.80 1.52
N ILE A 134 20.03 -19.72 0.62
CA ILE A 134 18.63 -20.08 0.34
C ILE A 134 18.14 -21.36 1.03
N GLY A 135 19.05 -22.20 1.55
CA GLY A 135 18.73 -23.53 2.11
C GLY A 135 17.79 -23.52 3.32
N GLY A 136 17.53 -22.32 3.89
CA GLY A 136 16.51 -22.15 4.91
C GLY A 136 15.08 -21.95 4.39
N LEU A 137 14.87 -21.77 3.06
CA LEU A 137 13.58 -21.56 2.43
C LEU A 137 13.01 -22.86 1.84
N ARG A 138 11.70 -22.95 1.80
CA ARG A 138 10.95 -24.06 1.19
C ARG A 138 10.32 -23.62 -0.12
N PHE A 139 10.56 -24.38 -1.19
CA PHE A 139 9.86 -24.18 -2.46
C PHE A 139 8.38 -24.57 -2.36
N PRO A 140 7.51 -23.92 -3.14
CA PRO A 140 7.82 -22.90 -4.12
C PRO A 140 8.11 -21.54 -3.48
N LEU A 141 8.82 -20.65 -4.23
CA LEU A 141 9.15 -19.31 -3.80
C LEU A 141 8.53 -18.28 -4.74
N ILE A 142 8.20 -17.12 -4.21
CA ILE A 142 7.95 -15.92 -5.00
C ILE A 142 9.23 -15.09 -5.01
N ALA A 143 9.77 -14.84 -6.20
CA ALA A 143 10.84 -13.88 -6.42
C ALA A 143 10.22 -12.52 -6.76
N LYS A 144 10.61 -11.48 -6.03
CA LYS A 144 10.09 -10.10 -6.14
C LYS A 144 11.28 -9.14 -6.21
N PRO A 145 11.33 -8.16 -7.13
CA PRO A 145 12.31 -7.08 -7.07
C PRO A 145 12.32 -6.43 -5.69
N GLU A 146 13.48 -6.07 -5.16
CA GLU A 146 13.60 -5.48 -3.81
C GLU A 146 12.91 -4.11 -3.75
N GLU A 147 13.11 -3.27 -4.76
CA GLU A 147 12.54 -1.92 -4.81
C GLU A 147 11.07 -1.90 -5.21
N VAL A 148 10.30 -1.00 -4.58
CA VAL A 148 8.89 -0.71 -4.87
C VAL A 148 8.74 0.76 -5.26
N ASP A 149 9.29 1.12 -6.42
CA ASP A 149 9.25 2.49 -6.96
C ASP A 149 8.00 2.78 -7.82
N GLY A 150 7.17 1.74 -8.06
CA GLY A 150 5.99 1.81 -8.92
C GLY A 150 6.30 1.81 -10.42
N SER A 151 7.55 1.46 -10.81
CA SER A 151 7.92 1.16 -12.20
C SER A 151 7.30 -0.15 -12.68
N ALA A 152 7.36 -0.43 -13.98
CA ALA A 152 6.95 -1.72 -14.52
C ALA A 152 7.82 -2.87 -13.97
N ALA A 153 9.13 -2.63 -13.84
CA ALA A 153 10.09 -3.61 -13.33
C ALA A 153 9.78 -4.05 -11.89
N SER A 154 9.25 -3.16 -11.04
CA SER A 154 8.85 -3.53 -9.66
C SER A 154 7.69 -4.53 -9.60
N HIS A 155 7.06 -4.82 -10.74
CA HIS A 155 5.98 -5.81 -10.88
C HIS A 155 6.41 -7.09 -11.61
N ASP A 156 7.69 -7.26 -11.93
CA ASP A 156 8.23 -8.46 -12.55
C ASP A 156 8.41 -9.55 -11.49
N LEU A 157 7.30 -10.21 -11.16
CA LEU A 157 7.25 -11.29 -10.17
C LEU A 157 7.44 -12.64 -10.85
N CYS A 158 8.03 -13.60 -10.11
CA CYS A 158 8.23 -14.95 -10.61
C CYS A 158 7.89 -15.98 -9.54
N LEU A 159 7.10 -16.99 -9.90
CA LEU A 159 6.85 -18.18 -9.06
C LEU A 159 7.90 -19.22 -9.41
N VAL A 160 8.76 -19.53 -8.45
CA VAL A 160 9.90 -20.45 -8.59
C VAL A 160 9.56 -21.75 -7.88
N TYR A 161 9.47 -22.83 -8.64
CA TYR A 161 9.07 -24.14 -8.14
C TYR A 161 10.25 -24.98 -7.62
N ARG A 162 11.44 -24.77 -8.17
CA ARG A 162 12.67 -25.55 -7.89
C ARG A 162 13.91 -24.66 -8.02
N ALA A 163 15.02 -25.10 -7.43
CA ALA A 163 16.28 -24.34 -7.39
C ALA A 163 16.81 -23.94 -8.79
N GLU A 164 16.59 -24.79 -9.81
CA GLU A 164 17.02 -24.49 -11.19
C GLU A 164 16.37 -23.21 -11.73
N GLY A 165 15.14 -22.89 -11.27
CA GLY A 165 14.42 -21.69 -11.66
C GLY A 165 15.03 -20.38 -11.17
N LEU A 166 15.90 -20.43 -10.16
CA LEU A 166 16.59 -19.26 -9.64
C LEU A 166 17.65 -18.71 -10.60
N ARG A 167 18.17 -19.53 -11.53
CA ARG A 167 19.22 -19.13 -12.48
C ARG A 167 18.83 -17.97 -13.40
N GLY A 168 17.55 -17.73 -13.60
CA GLY A 168 17.04 -16.67 -14.45
C GLY A 168 16.52 -15.44 -13.67
N ILE A 169 16.66 -15.43 -12.37
CA ILE A 169 16.16 -14.34 -11.52
C ILE A 169 17.22 -13.23 -11.46
N HIS A 170 16.75 -11.99 -11.64
CA HIS A 170 17.59 -10.81 -11.49
C HIS A 170 17.68 -10.39 -10.03
N THR A 171 18.85 -9.93 -9.61
CA THR A 171 19.11 -9.35 -8.29
C THR A 171 19.27 -7.83 -8.39
N PRO A 172 18.97 -7.06 -7.34
CA PRO A 172 18.53 -7.51 -6.01
C PRO A 172 17.07 -8.02 -6.00
N VAL A 173 16.83 -9.08 -5.22
CA VAL A 173 15.53 -9.77 -5.17
C VAL A 173 15.17 -10.22 -3.75
N VAL A 174 13.91 -10.14 -3.40
CA VAL A 174 13.33 -10.80 -2.23
C VAL A 174 12.79 -12.15 -2.66
N LEU A 175 13.27 -13.23 -2.05
CA LEU A 175 12.73 -14.58 -2.16
C LEU A 175 11.82 -14.84 -0.95
N GLN A 176 10.53 -15.09 -1.20
CA GLN A 176 9.52 -15.32 -0.17
C GLN A 176 8.89 -16.69 -0.38
N GLU A 177 8.73 -17.50 0.70
CA GLU A 177 8.00 -18.77 0.62
C GLU A 177 6.57 -18.54 0.13
N PHE A 178 6.13 -19.34 -0.84
CA PHE A 178 4.75 -19.33 -1.30
C PHE A 178 3.88 -20.14 -0.33
N VAL A 179 2.78 -19.55 0.11
CA VAL A 179 1.79 -20.20 0.96
C VAL A 179 0.57 -20.53 0.11
N ASN A 180 0.16 -21.79 0.08
CA ASN A 180 -1.08 -22.23 -0.55
C ASN A 180 -2.29 -21.60 0.16
N HIS A 181 -3.20 -20.95 -0.59
CA HIS A 181 -4.26 -20.08 -0.05
C HIS A 181 -5.55 -20.08 -0.89
N GLY A 182 -5.78 -21.15 -1.66
CA GLY A 182 -7.00 -21.35 -2.44
C GLY A 182 -7.19 -20.36 -3.60
N GLY A 183 -6.13 -19.71 -4.08
CA GLY A 183 -6.19 -18.78 -5.21
C GLY A 183 -6.89 -17.45 -4.93
N ALA A 184 -7.14 -17.11 -3.67
CA ALA A 184 -7.79 -15.89 -3.25
C ALA A 184 -6.89 -14.99 -2.39
N LEU A 185 -6.87 -13.71 -2.69
CA LEU A 185 -6.16 -12.67 -1.95
C LEU A 185 -7.17 -11.65 -1.43
N PHE A 186 -6.97 -11.17 -0.23
CA PHE A 186 -7.76 -10.12 0.40
C PHE A 186 -6.94 -8.82 0.38
N LYS A 187 -7.39 -7.87 -0.43
CA LYS A 187 -6.77 -6.55 -0.48
C LYS A 187 -7.50 -5.64 0.48
N VAL A 188 -6.82 -5.25 1.56
CA VAL A 188 -7.36 -4.37 2.59
C VAL A 188 -6.90 -2.94 2.34
N TYR A 189 -7.82 -2.06 2.06
CA TYR A 189 -7.59 -0.63 1.88
C TYR A 189 -7.83 0.09 3.20
N VAL A 190 -6.89 0.90 3.62
CA VAL A 190 -6.95 1.67 4.87
C VAL A 190 -6.91 3.16 4.54
N VAL A 191 -7.85 3.89 5.10
CA VAL A 191 -7.94 5.35 5.03
C VAL A 191 -8.24 5.86 6.44
N GLY A 192 -7.22 6.40 7.10
CA GLY A 192 -7.36 6.80 8.50
C GLY A 192 -7.83 5.64 9.39
N GLY A 193 -8.97 5.81 10.06
CA GLY A 193 -9.57 4.79 10.91
C GLY A 193 -10.41 3.73 10.18
N SER A 194 -10.65 3.90 8.88
CA SER A 194 -11.53 3.02 8.11
C SER A 194 -10.74 1.96 7.35
N ALA A 195 -11.20 0.70 7.36
CA ALA A 195 -10.66 -0.39 6.56
C ALA A 195 -11.73 -0.99 5.65
N THR A 196 -11.37 -1.28 4.41
CA THR A 196 -12.25 -1.96 3.44
C THR A 196 -11.52 -3.13 2.84
N CYS A 197 -12.06 -4.34 3.02
CA CYS A 197 -11.48 -5.57 2.50
C CYS A 197 -12.19 -6.00 1.22
N VAL A 198 -11.42 -6.24 0.15
CA VAL A 198 -11.93 -6.74 -1.14
C VAL A 198 -11.21 -8.03 -1.52
N ARG A 199 -11.97 -9.05 -1.90
CA ARG A 199 -11.40 -10.30 -2.42
C ARG A 199 -10.95 -10.13 -3.86
N ARG A 200 -9.77 -10.65 -4.19
CA ARG A 200 -9.14 -10.60 -5.51
C ARG A 200 -8.62 -11.97 -5.91
N SER A 201 -8.37 -12.16 -7.21
CA SER A 201 -7.66 -13.34 -7.72
C SER A 201 -6.22 -13.36 -7.24
N SER A 202 -5.73 -14.57 -6.99
CA SER A 202 -4.33 -14.85 -6.68
C SER A 202 -3.84 -16.07 -7.46
N LEU A 203 -2.59 -16.43 -7.27
CA LEU A 203 -2.02 -17.65 -7.82
C LEU A 203 -2.76 -18.88 -7.26
N PRO A 204 -3.05 -19.89 -8.07
CA PRO A 204 -3.63 -21.14 -7.59
C PRO A 204 -2.66 -21.88 -6.66
N ASP A 205 -3.20 -22.74 -5.83
CA ASP A 205 -2.40 -23.62 -4.99
C ASP A 205 -1.44 -24.47 -5.82
N VAL A 206 -0.22 -24.63 -5.30
CA VAL A 206 0.82 -25.44 -5.93
C VAL A 206 0.83 -26.81 -5.28
N PRO A 207 0.45 -27.87 -6.02
CA PRO A 207 0.53 -29.23 -5.50
C PRO A 207 1.98 -29.73 -5.44
N GLU A 208 2.29 -30.63 -4.51
CA GLU A 208 3.63 -31.19 -4.39
C GLU A 208 4.14 -31.89 -5.67
N SER A 209 3.23 -32.49 -6.47
CA SER A 209 3.59 -33.10 -7.75
C SER A 209 4.24 -32.08 -8.70
N ARG A 210 3.79 -30.82 -8.66
CA ARG A 210 4.34 -29.75 -9.49
C ARG A 210 5.80 -29.42 -9.12
N LEU A 211 6.16 -29.55 -7.86
CA LEU A 211 7.53 -29.31 -7.38
C LEU A 211 8.51 -30.40 -7.85
N ARG A 212 8.00 -31.61 -8.11
CA ARG A 212 8.79 -32.81 -8.54
C ARG A 212 8.80 -32.99 -10.07
N ASP A 213 7.97 -32.23 -10.78
CA ASP A 213 7.84 -32.34 -12.24
C ASP A 213 9.02 -31.67 -12.95
N ALA A 214 10.02 -32.51 -13.32
CA ALA A 214 11.23 -32.04 -13.99
C ALA A 214 10.99 -31.56 -15.43
N ASP A 215 9.92 -32.02 -16.08
CA ASP A 215 9.60 -31.66 -17.47
C ASP A 215 8.89 -30.32 -17.56
N ALA A 216 8.31 -29.85 -16.46
CA ALA A 216 7.64 -28.54 -16.42
C ALA A 216 8.63 -27.41 -16.07
N PRO A 217 8.36 -26.15 -16.50
CA PRO A 217 9.20 -24.98 -16.21
C PRO A 217 9.51 -24.86 -14.72
N ALA A 218 10.80 -24.67 -14.36
CA ALA A 218 11.23 -24.52 -12.96
C ALA A 218 10.81 -23.18 -12.35
N ALA A 219 10.51 -22.18 -13.18
CA ALA A 219 10.00 -20.88 -12.77
C ALA A 219 9.04 -20.34 -13.83
N VAL A 220 8.05 -19.57 -13.39
CA VAL A 220 7.03 -18.95 -14.26
C VAL A 220 6.84 -17.49 -13.85
N PRO A 221 7.10 -16.52 -14.74
CA PRO A 221 6.83 -15.13 -14.47
C PRO A 221 5.32 -14.86 -14.42
N PHE A 222 4.93 -13.91 -13.56
CA PHE A 222 3.55 -13.44 -13.47
C PHE A 222 3.51 -11.95 -13.11
N ALA A 223 2.42 -11.27 -13.50
CA ALA A 223 2.22 -9.87 -13.16
C ALA A 223 0.74 -9.57 -12.97
N TYR A 224 0.44 -8.60 -12.08
CA TYR A 224 -0.90 -7.99 -11.94
C TYR A 224 -2.08 -8.92 -11.64
N ILE A 225 -1.87 -10.15 -11.18
CA ILE A 225 -2.96 -11.11 -10.88
C ILE A 225 -3.90 -10.55 -9.83
N SER A 226 -3.41 -9.94 -8.76
CA SER A 226 -4.21 -9.34 -7.69
C SER A 226 -5.03 -8.12 -8.13
N ASN A 227 -4.85 -7.64 -9.36
CA ASN A 227 -5.66 -6.59 -9.94
C ASN A 227 -6.93 -7.11 -10.64
N GLN A 228 -7.03 -8.41 -10.85
CA GLN A 228 -8.19 -9.04 -11.48
C GLN A 228 -9.24 -9.41 -10.43
N PRO A 229 -10.55 -9.24 -10.73
CA PRO A 229 -11.59 -9.82 -9.90
C PRO A 229 -11.49 -11.35 -9.94
N LEU A 230 -12.01 -12.03 -8.90
CA LEU A 230 -12.18 -13.47 -8.99
C LEU A 230 -13.10 -13.81 -10.17
N PRO A 231 -12.80 -14.88 -10.94
CA PRO A 231 -13.72 -15.38 -11.96
C PRO A 231 -15.08 -15.72 -11.31
N ASP A 232 -16.17 -15.52 -12.06
CA ASP A 232 -17.49 -15.99 -11.64
C ASP A 232 -17.51 -17.51 -11.46
N LYS A 233 -18.48 -18.02 -10.67
CA LYS A 233 -18.57 -19.36 -10.09
C LYS A 233 -18.38 -20.57 -11.04
N ASP A 234 -18.41 -20.37 -12.33
CA ASP A 234 -18.27 -21.45 -13.32
C ASP A 234 -16.81 -21.91 -13.58
N GLY A 235 -15.83 -21.23 -13.00
CA GLY A 235 -14.38 -21.54 -13.18
C GLY A 235 -13.75 -22.45 -12.12
N GLY A 236 -14.50 -23.09 -11.22
CA GLY A 236 -13.96 -24.04 -10.24
C GLY A 236 -13.15 -23.41 -9.11
N VAL A 237 -13.30 -22.12 -8.86
CA VAL A 237 -12.65 -21.42 -7.73
C VAL A 237 -13.33 -21.88 -6.44
N VAL A 238 -12.55 -22.42 -5.51
CA VAL A 238 -12.97 -22.70 -4.14
C VAL A 238 -13.49 -21.39 -3.53
N GLU A 239 -14.70 -21.40 -2.98
CA GLU A 239 -15.26 -20.23 -2.30
C GLU A 239 -14.47 -19.97 -1.02
N VAL A 240 -13.47 -19.10 -1.10
CA VAL A 240 -12.67 -18.71 0.07
C VAL A 240 -13.45 -17.67 0.86
N GLU A 241 -13.78 -18.00 2.09
CA GLU A 241 -14.51 -17.16 3.02
C GLU A 241 -13.76 -15.84 3.30
N MET A 242 -14.47 -14.73 3.37
CA MET A 242 -13.91 -13.44 3.76
C MET A 242 -13.38 -13.48 5.19
N PRO A 243 -12.27 -12.82 5.50
CA PRO A 243 -11.84 -12.63 6.89
C PRO A 243 -12.94 -11.92 7.69
N PRO A 244 -13.09 -12.23 9.00
CA PRO A 244 -14.00 -11.48 9.87
C PRO A 244 -13.70 -9.98 9.83
N ALA A 245 -14.73 -9.14 9.74
CA ALA A 245 -14.54 -7.69 9.64
C ALA A 245 -13.74 -7.12 10.84
N GLU A 246 -14.08 -7.55 12.05
CA GLU A 246 -13.41 -7.15 13.28
C GLU A 246 -11.90 -7.49 13.28
N PHE A 247 -11.54 -8.65 12.73
CA PHE A 247 -10.14 -9.05 12.56
C PHE A 247 -9.42 -8.14 11.55
N VAL A 248 -10.06 -7.83 10.41
CA VAL A 248 -9.51 -6.92 9.40
C VAL A 248 -9.28 -5.53 9.98
N ASP A 249 -10.26 -5.01 10.73
CA ASP A 249 -10.18 -3.69 11.38
C ASP A 249 -9.06 -3.66 12.44
N GLU A 250 -8.88 -4.74 13.19
CA GLU A 250 -7.81 -4.84 14.17
C GLU A 250 -6.43 -4.83 13.50
N VAL A 251 -6.22 -5.67 12.49
CA VAL A 251 -4.96 -5.71 11.73
C VAL A 251 -4.67 -4.36 11.08
N ALA A 252 -5.67 -3.75 10.44
CA ALA A 252 -5.53 -2.44 9.81
C ALA A 252 -5.13 -1.34 10.81
N ARG A 253 -5.78 -1.30 11.96
CA ARG A 253 -5.50 -0.34 13.04
C ARG A 253 -4.08 -0.49 13.57
N GLU A 254 -3.67 -1.72 13.90
CA GLU A 254 -2.33 -1.98 14.43
C GLU A 254 -1.24 -1.71 13.39
N LEU A 255 -1.46 -2.12 12.13
CA LEU A 255 -0.51 -1.86 11.04
C LEU A 255 -0.35 -0.36 10.77
N ARG A 256 -1.47 0.38 10.71
CA ARG A 256 -1.48 1.83 10.59
C ARG A 256 -0.66 2.50 11.70
N ARG A 257 -0.85 2.06 12.96
CA ARG A 257 -0.13 2.59 14.12
C ARG A 257 1.36 2.28 14.03
N ALA A 258 1.74 1.05 13.72
CA ALA A 258 3.12 0.61 13.62
C ALA A 258 3.89 1.33 12.50
N LEU A 259 3.26 1.57 11.35
CA LEU A 259 3.85 2.26 10.22
C LEU A 259 3.83 3.79 10.36
N GLY A 260 2.86 4.35 11.07
CA GLY A 260 2.61 5.79 11.09
C GLY A 260 2.03 6.32 9.78
N LEU A 261 1.30 5.48 9.03
CA LEU A 261 0.71 5.80 7.73
C LEU A 261 -0.82 5.76 7.79
N ASN A 262 -1.47 6.69 7.11
CA ASN A 262 -2.93 6.79 7.04
C ASN A 262 -3.53 6.25 5.75
N LEU A 263 -2.77 6.31 4.65
CA LEU A 263 -3.23 5.94 3.32
C LEU A 263 -2.44 4.74 2.80
N ILE A 264 -2.90 3.54 3.14
CA ILE A 264 -2.24 2.31 2.71
C ILE A 264 -3.23 1.28 2.15
N ASN A 265 -2.71 0.30 1.44
CA ASN A 265 -3.35 -1.01 1.37
C ASN A 265 -2.32 -2.09 1.67
N PHE A 266 -2.81 -3.22 2.17
CA PHE A 266 -1.99 -4.41 2.31
C PHE A 266 -2.70 -5.64 1.72
N ASP A 267 -1.88 -6.57 1.26
CA ASP A 267 -2.33 -7.82 0.67
C ASP A 267 -2.26 -8.92 1.73
N LEU A 268 -3.42 -9.51 2.03
CA LEU A 268 -3.62 -10.54 3.05
C LEU A 268 -4.07 -11.84 2.38
N ILE A 269 -3.51 -12.97 2.80
CA ILE A 269 -3.97 -14.31 2.42
C ILE A 269 -4.29 -15.13 3.65
N ARG A 270 -5.16 -16.15 3.48
CA ARG A 270 -5.41 -17.19 4.47
C ARG A 270 -4.81 -18.49 3.97
N GLY A 271 -3.77 -18.98 4.66
CA GLY A 271 -3.16 -20.26 4.36
C GLY A 271 -4.12 -21.45 4.62
N ASN A 272 -3.81 -22.59 4.02
CA ASN A 272 -4.61 -23.82 4.21
C ASN A 272 -4.60 -24.32 5.67
N ASP A 273 -3.67 -23.82 6.49
CA ASP A 273 -3.63 -24.05 7.95
C ASP A 273 -4.53 -23.08 8.74
N GLY A 274 -5.24 -22.19 8.06
CA GLY A 274 -6.13 -21.19 8.64
C GLY A 274 -5.45 -19.92 9.13
N LYS A 275 -4.13 -19.82 9.09
CA LYS A 275 -3.38 -18.62 9.49
C LYS A 275 -3.44 -17.55 8.41
N TYR A 276 -3.41 -16.30 8.85
CA TYR A 276 -3.35 -15.15 7.96
C TYR A 276 -1.91 -14.65 7.80
N PHE A 277 -1.58 -14.26 6.55
CA PHE A 277 -0.26 -13.75 6.19
C PHE A 277 -0.39 -12.43 5.43
N VAL A 278 0.42 -11.43 5.81
CA VAL A 278 0.59 -10.21 5.04
C VAL A 278 1.72 -10.40 4.04
N LEU A 279 1.46 -10.09 2.77
CA LEU A 279 2.40 -10.34 1.66
C LEU A 279 3.04 -9.08 1.11
N ASP A 280 2.34 -7.95 1.21
CA ASP A 280 2.73 -6.68 0.58
C ASP A 280 1.99 -5.52 1.25
N ILE A 281 2.64 -4.34 1.31
CA ILE A 281 2.04 -3.11 1.83
C ILE A 281 2.37 -1.98 0.85
N ASN A 282 1.34 -1.23 0.44
CA ASN A 282 1.53 -0.14 -0.51
C ASN A 282 1.02 1.18 0.06
N TYR A 283 1.79 2.24 -0.12
CA TYR A 283 1.39 3.60 0.24
C TYR A 283 0.49 4.22 -0.82
N CYS A 284 -0.54 4.91 -0.37
CA CYS A 284 -1.48 5.71 -1.17
C CYS A 284 -1.93 4.97 -2.44
N PRO A 285 -2.65 3.84 -2.31
CA PRO A 285 -3.09 3.04 -3.45
C PRO A 285 -4.16 3.74 -4.29
N ALA A 286 -4.54 3.14 -5.42
CA ALA A 286 -5.69 3.59 -6.20
C ALA A 286 -6.99 3.18 -5.50
N TYR A 287 -7.67 4.12 -4.86
CA TYR A 287 -8.91 3.87 -4.11
C TYR A 287 -10.16 3.70 -4.99
N SER A 288 -10.10 3.99 -6.28
CA SER A 288 -11.23 3.83 -7.22
C SER A 288 -11.86 2.44 -7.27
N LYS A 289 -11.16 1.44 -6.74
CA LYS A 289 -11.64 0.05 -6.62
C LYS A 289 -12.39 -0.24 -5.32
N VAL A 290 -12.49 0.75 -4.43
CA VAL A 290 -13.15 0.64 -3.12
C VAL A 290 -14.55 1.23 -3.24
N PRO A 291 -15.61 0.48 -2.96
CA PRO A 291 -16.97 1.02 -2.96
C PRO A 291 -17.10 2.19 -1.97
N GLY A 292 -17.67 3.32 -2.42
CA GLY A 292 -17.85 4.50 -1.59
C GLY A 292 -16.57 5.23 -1.17
N PHE A 293 -15.47 5.05 -1.93
CA PHE A 293 -14.17 5.65 -1.62
C PHE A 293 -14.23 7.17 -1.49
N GLU A 294 -15.13 7.82 -2.24
CA GLU A 294 -15.34 9.27 -2.19
C GLU A 294 -15.72 9.73 -0.79
N GLN A 295 -16.67 9.03 -0.17
CA GLN A 295 -17.12 9.34 1.18
C GLN A 295 -16.02 9.05 2.20
N ILE A 296 -15.36 7.89 2.09
CA ILE A 296 -14.29 7.46 3.02
C ILE A 296 -13.12 8.47 3.02
N LEU A 297 -12.66 8.89 1.83
CA LEU A 297 -11.60 9.91 1.72
C LEU A 297 -12.07 11.29 2.21
N THR A 298 -13.31 11.67 1.90
CA THR A 298 -13.88 12.94 2.33
C THR A 298 -13.99 13.00 3.86
N ASP A 299 -14.45 11.91 4.50
CA ASP A 299 -14.55 11.81 5.96
C ASP A 299 -13.17 11.89 6.61
N PHE A 300 -12.18 11.17 6.07
CA PHE A 300 -10.81 11.18 6.58
C PHE A 300 -10.20 12.61 6.60
N PHE A 301 -10.28 13.33 5.49
CA PHE A 301 -9.73 14.69 5.45
C PHE A 301 -10.53 15.65 6.34
N TRP A 302 -11.83 15.47 6.43
CA TRP A 302 -12.68 16.26 7.32
C TRP A 302 -12.36 16.02 8.80
N GLU A 303 -12.16 14.78 9.22
CA GLU A 303 -11.75 14.42 10.58
C GLU A 303 -10.38 15.04 10.94
N MET A 304 -9.42 15.02 10.01
CA MET A 304 -8.11 15.66 10.21
C MET A 304 -8.22 17.16 10.42
N LEU A 305 -9.08 17.85 9.65
CA LEU A 305 -9.32 19.28 9.77
C LEU A 305 -9.96 19.63 11.12
N ASN A 306 -10.94 18.84 11.57
CA ASN A 306 -11.60 19.04 12.86
C ASN A 306 -10.65 18.77 14.03
N ALA A 307 -9.85 17.74 13.97
CA ALA A 307 -8.84 17.44 15.00
C ALA A 307 -7.81 18.57 15.15
N ARG A 308 -7.42 19.21 14.03
CA ARG A 308 -6.55 20.39 14.04
C ARG A 308 -7.20 21.59 14.74
N ASN A 309 -8.49 21.78 14.55
CA ASN A 309 -9.23 22.91 15.11
C ASN A 309 -9.67 22.69 16.57
N GLY A 310 -9.34 21.56 17.19
CA GLY A 310 -9.71 21.22 18.57
C GLY A 310 -11.22 20.94 18.74
N GLN A 311 -11.93 20.64 17.66
CA GLN A 311 -13.33 20.21 17.70
C GLN A 311 -13.37 18.68 17.82
N GLU A 312 -14.00 18.18 18.87
CA GLU A 312 -14.31 16.74 18.98
C GLU A 312 -15.23 16.31 17.82
N PRO A 313 -15.03 15.09 17.26
CA PRO A 313 -15.93 14.59 16.22
C PRO A 313 -17.36 14.54 16.79
N GLN A 314 -18.27 15.21 16.09
CA GLN A 314 -19.70 15.04 16.37
C GLN A 314 -20.09 13.60 15.96
N VAL A 315 -20.46 12.80 16.96
CA VAL A 315 -20.95 11.41 16.82
C VAL A 315 -22.32 11.38 16.16
#